data_8a97423fc204c75c1c3bb8189e3d834d
#
_entry.id   8a97423fc204c75c1c3bb8189e3d834d
#
_cell.length_a   1.000
_cell.length_b   1.000
_cell.length_c   1.000
_cell.angle_alpha   90.00
_cell.angle_beta   90.00
_cell.angle_gamma   90.00
#
_symmetry.space_group_name_H-M   'P 1'
#
loop_
_entity.id
_entity.type
_entity.pdbx_description
1 polymer ?
#
loop_
_entity_poly.entity_id
_entity_poly.type
_entity_poly.pdbx_seq_one_letter_code
_entity_poly.pdbx_strand_id
1 'polypeptide(L)'
;LNTVILREEWGFKGFTMTDWWANINVRGKEPDKTDLAAMARAQNDVYMVCPDGEKNDDNTLVALENGGIERCELQRNAANICGFLLHTNALKRAEGIGDTVKVINREDEEQEDDKPVQFYKVDRDITLDLSDVDTKKGTSYSFALDLSNFGIYRVIVTASSTQSELAQIPMTLFSMGTAVGTFTFNGTGGKAVSMEKETPMFSRFTTFRIYFAQNGLDLHSIRFELTDKER
;
A
#
# COMPACT_ATOMS: atom_id res chain seq x y z
N LEU A 1 20.76 -19.58 -9.89
CA LEU A 1 19.31 -19.47 -9.98
C LEU A 1 18.94 -18.66 -11.21
N ASN A 2 19.26 -17.32 -11.24
CA ASN A 2 18.79 -16.39 -12.29
C ASN A 2 19.30 -16.76 -13.70
N THR A 3 20.54 -17.21 -13.83
CA THR A 3 21.12 -17.59 -15.14
C THR A 3 20.52 -18.90 -15.62
N VAL A 4 20.78 -19.99 -14.92
CA VAL A 4 20.43 -21.33 -15.40
C VAL A 4 18.91 -21.56 -15.37
N ILE A 5 18.29 -21.44 -14.21
CA ILE A 5 16.86 -21.81 -14.09
C ILE A 5 15.97 -20.76 -14.75
N LEU A 6 16.09 -19.50 -14.33
CA LEU A 6 15.16 -18.46 -14.78
C LEU A 6 15.32 -18.14 -16.28
N ARG A 7 16.57 -17.95 -16.73
CA ARG A 7 16.81 -17.46 -18.10
C ARG A 7 17.01 -18.59 -19.12
N GLU A 8 17.79 -19.64 -18.79
CA GLU A 8 18.08 -20.71 -19.74
C GLU A 8 16.93 -21.72 -19.80
N GLU A 9 16.47 -22.25 -18.64
CA GLU A 9 15.42 -23.27 -18.60
C GLU A 9 14.03 -22.68 -18.85
N TRP A 10 13.68 -21.58 -18.17
CA TRP A 10 12.34 -20.95 -18.28
C TRP A 10 12.24 -19.91 -19.40
N GLY A 11 13.34 -19.50 -19.99
CA GLY A 11 13.35 -18.56 -21.12
C GLY A 11 12.97 -17.12 -20.75
N PHE A 12 13.10 -16.71 -19.51
CA PHE A 12 12.76 -15.36 -19.06
C PHE A 12 13.64 -14.30 -19.74
N LYS A 13 13.00 -13.30 -20.36
CA LYS A 13 13.66 -12.24 -21.16
C LYS A 13 13.65 -10.86 -20.50
N GLY A 14 12.97 -10.70 -19.37
CA GLY A 14 12.93 -9.44 -18.62
C GLY A 14 14.21 -9.18 -17.82
N PHE A 15 14.22 -8.12 -17.03
CA PHE A 15 15.24 -7.86 -16.04
C PHE A 15 14.83 -8.37 -14.65
N THR A 16 15.80 -8.63 -13.80
CA THR A 16 15.59 -9.01 -12.41
C THR A 16 16.08 -7.90 -11.49
N MET A 17 15.37 -7.71 -10.39
CA MET A 17 15.69 -6.73 -9.36
C MET A 17 15.72 -7.42 -8.01
N THR A 18 16.63 -6.99 -7.13
CA THR A 18 16.66 -7.46 -5.75
C THR A 18 15.57 -6.82 -4.92
N ASP A 19 15.34 -7.31 -3.73
CA ASP A 19 14.69 -6.58 -2.65
C ASP A 19 15.67 -5.61 -1.99
N TRP A 20 15.18 -4.69 -1.14
CA TRP A 20 16.02 -3.77 -0.36
C TRP A 20 16.96 -4.54 0.56
N TRP A 21 18.23 -4.13 0.56
CA TRP A 21 19.27 -4.71 1.43
C TRP A 21 19.32 -6.24 1.40
N ALA A 22 18.97 -6.84 0.27
CA ALA A 22 19.06 -8.28 0.10
C ALA A 22 20.49 -8.76 0.32
N ASN A 23 20.64 -9.81 1.13
CA ASN A 23 21.91 -10.46 1.31
C ASN A 23 22.33 -11.22 0.05
N ILE A 24 23.57 -11.02 -0.37
CA ILE A 24 24.18 -11.71 -1.50
C ILE A 24 24.89 -12.94 -1.00
N ASN A 25 24.44 -14.10 -1.44
CA ASN A 25 24.96 -15.39 -1.01
C ASN A 25 25.91 -15.94 -2.08
N VAL A 26 27.18 -15.71 -1.90
CA VAL A 26 28.24 -16.29 -2.76
C VAL A 26 28.76 -17.57 -2.10
N ARG A 27 28.92 -18.61 -2.92
CA ARG A 27 29.39 -19.92 -2.40
C ARG A 27 30.73 -19.77 -1.70
N GLY A 28 30.79 -20.19 -0.45
CA GLY A 28 32.01 -20.15 0.39
C GLY A 28 32.31 -18.80 1.03
N LYS A 29 31.36 -17.87 0.99
CA LYS A 29 31.43 -16.58 1.70
C LYS A 29 30.24 -16.42 2.64
N GLU A 30 30.42 -15.60 3.65
CA GLU A 30 29.31 -15.13 4.47
C GLU A 30 28.39 -14.22 3.64
N PRO A 31 27.07 -14.19 3.92
CA PRO A 31 26.12 -13.31 3.24
C PRO A 31 26.52 -11.85 3.41
N ASP A 32 26.53 -11.11 2.30
CA ASP A 32 26.96 -9.71 2.24
C ASP A 32 25.90 -8.87 1.48
N LYS A 33 25.68 -7.65 1.93
CA LYS A 33 24.76 -6.68 1.28
C LYS A 33 25.50 -5.76 0.30
N THR A 34 26.81 -5.76 0.31
CA THR A 34 27.65 -4.80 -0.44
C THR A 34 28.39 -5.43 -1.62
N ASP A 35 28.37 -6.76 -1.79
CA ASP A 35 28.98 -7.45 -2.93
C ASP A 35 28.10 -7.34 -4.18
N LEU A 36 27.90 -6.10 -4.66
CA LEU A 36 27.03 -5.80 -5.80
C LEU A 36 27.59 -6.33 -7.12
N ALA A 37 28.91 -6.48 -7.23
CA ALA A 37 29.55 -7.13 -8.35
C ALA A 37 29.13 -8.61 -8.50
N ALA A 38 29.06 -9.35 -7.40
CA ALA A 38 28.58 -10.74 -7.41
C ALA A 38 27.08 -10.81 -7.80
N MET A 39 26.29 -9.83 -7.39
CA MET A 39 24.88 -9.70 -7.76
C MET A 39 24.72 -9.46 -9.28
N ALA A 40 25.47 -8.49 -9.83
CA ALA A 40 25.47 -8.20 -11.26
C ALA A 40 25.93 -9.43 -12.08
N ARG A 41 26.95 -10.14 -11.63
CA ARG A 41 27.46 -11.38 -12.22
C ARG A 41 26.40 -12.48 -12.26
N ALA A 42 25.59 -12.60 -11.19
CA ALA A 42 24.49 -13.55 -11.09
C ALA A 42 23.25 -13.13 -11.92
N GLN A 43 23.32 -12.07 -12.70
CA GLN A 43 22.22 -11.52 -13.49
C GLN A 43 21.03 -11.00 -12.65
N ASN A 44 21.31 -10.44 -11.47
CA ASN A 44 20.44 -9.42 -10.91
C ASN A 44 20.80 -8.11 -11.61
N ASP A 45 19.95 -7.66 -12.51
CA ASP A 45 20.26 -6.56 -13.43
C ASP A 45 20.16 -5.19 -12.75
N VAL A 46 19.30 -5.11 -11.74
CA VAL A 46 19.06 -3.90 -10.93
C VAL A 46 19.01 -4.30 -9.47
N TYR A 47 19.61 -3.52 -8.61
CA TYR A 47 19.43 -3.68 -7.17
C TYR A 47 18.66 -2.51 -6.58
N MET A 48 17.74 -2.84 -5.69
CA MET A 48 16.94 -1.87 -4.99
C MET A 48 17.74 -1.34 -3.80
N VAL A 49 18.19 -0.10 -3.93
CA VAL A 49 18.99 0.59 -2.92
C VAL A 49 18.19 1.70 -2.24
N CYS A 50 18.66 2.13 -1.08
CA CYS A 50 18.13 3.31 -0.42
C CYS A 50 18.46 4.59 -1.22
N PRO A 51 17.81 5.73 -0.91
CA PRO A 51 17.92 6.97 -1.68
C PRO A 51 19.33 7.53 -1.85
N ASP A 52 20.27 7.12 -0.99
CA ASP A 52 21.65 7.60 -1.01
C ASP A 52 22.56 6.53 -1.64
N GLY A 53 22.52 6.44 -2.97
CA GLY A 53 23.29 5.46 -3.74
C GLY A 53 24.81 5.58 -3.59
N GLU A 54 25.33 6.78 -3.26
CA GLU A 54 26.76 7.02 -3.07
C GLU A 54 27.31 6.35 -1.80
N LYS A 55 26.44 6.04 -0.85
CA LYS A 55 26.83 5.40 0.43
C LYS A 55 26.64 3.88 0.45
N ASN A 56 26.35 3.25 -0.67
CA ASN A 56 26.09 1.81 -0.72
C ASN A 56 27.32 0.92 -0.82
N ASP A 57 28.53 1.46 -0.69
CA ASP A 57 29.80 0.72 -0.76
C ASP A 57 29.87 -0.22 -1.99
N ASP A 58 29.41 0.26 -3.16
CA ASP A 58 29.34 -0.50 -4.40
C ASP A 58 30.72 -0.91 -4.85
N ASN A 59 30.98 -2.22 -4.84
CA ASN A 59 32.28 -2.80 -5.23
C ASN A 59 32.41 -3.09 -6.73
N THR A 60 31.43 -2.72 -7.58
CA THR A 60 31.39 -3.12 -8.99
C THR A 60 32.57 -2.57 -9.79
N LEU A 61 32.94 -1.31 -9.56
CA LEU A 61 34.07 -0.70 -10.23
C LEU A 61 35.40 -1.37 -9.85
N VAL A 62 35.60 -1.58 -8.54
CA VAL A 62 36.80 -2.26 -8.02
C VAL A 62 36.87 -3.71 -8.54
N ALA A 63 35.74 -4.39 -8.61
CA ALA A 63 35.69 -5.75 -9.15
C ALA A 63 35.98 -5.80 -10.65
N LEU A 64 35.59 -4.77 -11.41
CA LEU A 64 35.93 -4.64 -12.83
C LEU A 64 37.44 -4.43 -13.04
N GLU A 65 38.05 -3.60 -12.21
CA GLU A 65 39.50 -3.30 -12.29
C GLU A 65 40.38 -4.52 -11.93
N ASN A 66 39.94 -5.33 -10.97
CA ASN A 66 40.72 -6.49 -10.50
C ASN A 66 40.31 -7.82 -11.18
N GLY A 67 39.37 -7.78 -12.14
CA GLY A 67 38.90 -8.98 -12.85
C GLY A 67 37.88 -9.83 -12.08
N GLY A 68 37.31 -9.31 -11.01
CA GLY A 68 36.22 -9.96 -10.25
C GLY A 68 34.90 -10.04 -11.00
N ILE A 69 34.69 -9.10 -11.94
CA ILE A 69 33.58 -9.10 -12.90
C ILE A 69 34.11 -8.67 -14.28
N GLU A 70 33.51 -9.16 -15.35
CA GLU A 70 33.89 -8.79 -16.71
C GLU A 70 32.93 -7.71 -17.26
N ARG A 71 33.43 -6.88 -18.15
CA ARG A 71 32.63 -5.84 -18.81
C ARG A 71 31.44 -6.42 -19.57
N CYS A 72 31.59 -7.58 -20.18
CA CYS A 72 30.49 -8.26 -20.91
C CYS A 72 29.35 -8.66 -19.96
N GLU A 73 29.61 -8.95 -18.69
CA GLU A 73 28.58 -9.26 -17.70
C GLU A 73 27.71 -8.04 -17.38
N LEU A 74 28.32 -6.86 -17.26
CA LEU A 74 27.59 -5.59 -17.12
C LEU A 74 26.83 -5.22 -18.38
N GLN A 75 27.43 -5.44 -19.57
CA GLN A 75 26.75 -5.19 -20.84
C GLN A 75 25.52 -6.10 -21.02
N ARG A 76 25.60 -7.35 -20.60
CA ARG A 76 24.48 -8.28 -20.58
C ARG A 76 23.34 -7.76 -19.69
N ASN A 77 23.63 -7.30 -18.46
CA ASN A 77 22.62 -6.76 -17.57
C ASN A 77 21.97 -5.50 -18.18
N ALA A 78 22.78 -4.60 -18.75
CA ALA A 78 22.26 -3.44 -19.47
C ALA A 78 21.36 -3.83 -20.66
N ALA A 79 21.72 -4.88 -21.40
CA ALA A 79 20.89 -5.39 -22.51
C ALA A 79 19.54 -5.96 -22.00
N ASN A 80 19.52 -6.63 -20.87
CA ASN A 80 18.28 -7.10 -20.25
C ASN A 80 17.35 -5.93 -19.87
N ILE A 81 17.91 -4.87 -19.28
CA ILE A 81 17.17 -3.65 -18.92
C ILE A 81 16.63 -2.96 -20.17
N CYS A 82 17.49 -2.75 -21.18
CA CYS A 82 17.09 -2.13 -22.44
C CYS A 82 16.00 -2.96 -23.16
N GLY A 83 16.16 -4.28 -23.19
CA GLY A 83 15.16 -5.18 -23.76
C GLY A 83 13.79 -5.06 -23.10
N PHE A 84 13.75 -4.90 -21.79
CA PHE A 84 12.51 -4.62 -21.07
C PHE A 84 11.93 -3.25 -21.42
N LEU A 85 12.76 -2.20 -21.44
CA LEU A 85 12.33 -0.82 -21.71
C LEU A 85 11.68 -0.69 -23.10
N LEU A 86 12.13 -1.45 -24.10
CA LEU A 86 11.53 -1.46 -25.44
C LEU A 86 10.04 -1.83 -25.43
N HIS A 87 9.58 -2.52 -24.39
CA HIS A 87 8.18 -2.95 -24.25
C HIS A 87 7.37 -2.05 -23.32
N THR A 88 7.97 -0.99 -22.78
CA THR A 88 7.30 -0.11 -21.81
C THR A 88 6.66 1.11 -22.47
N ASN A 89 5.59 1.60 -21.88
CA ASN A 89 5.00 2.88 -22.29
C ASN A 89 5.87 4.08 -21.92
N ALA A 90 6.81 3.93 -20.97
CA ALA A 90 7.74 4.97 -20.60
C ALA A 90 8.63 5.37 -21.80
N LEU A 91 9.16 4.39 -22.53
CA LEU A 91 9.93 4.66 -23.74
C LEU A 91 9.06 5.29 -24.84
N LYS A 92 7.87 4.76 -25.07
CA LYS A 92 6.94 5.32 -26.06
C LYS A 92 6.63 6.79 -25.79
N ARG A 93 6.41 7.14 -24.52
CA ARG A 93 6.18 8.54 -24.11
C ARG A 93 7.41 9.41 -24.34
N ALA A 94 8.62 8.90 -24.03
CA ALA A 94 9.87 9.61 -24.30
C ALA A 94 10.12 9.86 -25.80
N GLU A 95 9.64 8.96 -26.66
CA GLU A 95 9.69 9.09 -28.12
C GLU A 95 8.52 9.92 -28.70
N GLY A 96 7.62 10.45 -27.86
CA GLY A 96 6.44 11.20 -28.29
C GLY A 96 5.33 10.33 -28.87
N ILE A 97 5.40 9.03 -28.71
CA ILE A 97 4.36 8.07 -29.13
C ILE A 97 3.31 8.03 -28.04
N GLY A 98 2.04 8.26 -28.40
CA GLY A 98 0.93 8.24 -27.46
C GLY A 98 0.79 6.91 -26.71
N ASP A 99 0.21 6.98 -25.54
CA ASP A 99 -0.01 5.81 -24.68
C ASP A 99 -1.06 4.89 -25.30
N THR A 100 -0.69 3.64 -25.59
CA THR A 100 -1.59 2.65 -26.20
C THR A 100 -2.24 1.73 -25.16
N VAL A 101 -2.05 2.01 -23.88
CA VAL A 101 -2.61 1.19 -22.80
C VAL A 101 -4.12 1.43 -22.69
N LYS A 102 -4.88 0.37 -22.90
CA LYS A 102 -6.29 0.36 -22.50
C LYS A 102 -6.34 0.03 -21.01
N VAL A 103 -6.74 0.99 -20.20
CA VAL A 103 -7.00 0.73 -18.77
C VAL A 103 -8.28 -0.11 -18.68
N ILE A 104 -8.14 -1.35 -18.20
CA ILE A 104 -9.27 -2.25 -17.94
C ILE A 104 -9.46 -2.26 -16.43
N ASN A 105 -10.71 -2.17 -15.98
CA ASN A 105 -11.05 -2.13 -14.55
C ASN A 105 -10.29 -1.01 -13.79
N ARG A 106 -10.13 0.14 -14.44
CA ARG A 106 -9.87 1.32 -13.66
C ARG A 106 -10.99 1.37 -12.61
N GLU A 107 -10.67 1.10 -11.35
CA GLU A 107 -11.49 1.61 -10.28
C GLU A 107 -11.59 3.09 -10.61
N ASP A 108 -12.80 3.58 -10.83
CA ASP A 108 -12.99 5.00 -11.08
C ASP A 108 -12.12 5.67 -10.04
N GLU A 109 -11.11 6.43 -10.49
CA GLU A 109 -10.29 7.21 -9.55
C GLU A 109 -11.36 7.83 -8.67
N GLU A 110 -11.40 7.40 -7.40
CA GLU A 110 -12.34 7.99 -6.47
C GLU A 110 -12.12 9.46 -6.74
N GLN A 111 -13.10 10.10 -7.40
CA GLN A 111 -13.04 11.54 -7.54
C GLN A 111 -12.90 11.96 -6.11
N GLU A 112 -11.67 12.34 -5.72
CA GLU A 112 -11.47 12.95 -4.42
C GLU A 112 -12.57 14.01 -4.43
N ASP A 113 -13.62 13.68 -3.69
CA ASP A 113 -14.77 14.58 -3.61
C ASP A 113 -14.13 15.88 -3.16
N ASP A 114 -14.05 16.87 -4.03
CA ASP A 114 -13.52 18.23 -3.75
C ASP A 114 -14.34 18.90 -2.64
N LYS A 115 -15.18 18.14 -1.96
CA LYS A 115 -15.91 18.54 -0.77
C LYS A 115 -14.91 18.76 0.36
N PRO A 116 -14.90 19.95 0.93
CA PRO A 116 -14.00 20.24 2.04
C PRO A 116 -14.25 19.22 3.16
N VAL A 117 -13.21 18.51 3.56
CA VAL A 117 -13.27 17.56 4.67
C VAL A 117 -13.65 18.31 5.93
N GLN A 118 -14.73 17.89 6.57
CA GLN A 118 -15.18 18.51 7.82
C GLN A 118 -14.28 18.07 8.97
N PHE A 119 -13.74 19.05 9.71
CA PHE A 119 -12.93 18.83 10.89
C PHE A 119 -13.77 18.93 12.17
N TYR A 120 -13.64 17.94 13.02
CA TYR A 120 -14.29 17.90 14.33
C TYR A 120 -13.24 17.98 15.43
N LYS A 121 -13.40 18.92 16.36
CA LYS A 121 -12.52 19.04 17.52
C LYS A 121 -12.87 17.99 18.57
N VAL A 122 -11.86 17.28 19.04
CA VAL A 122 -12.00 16.18 19.99
C VAL A 122 -11.05 16.40 21.16
N ASP A 123 -11.62 16.46 22.37
CA ASP A 123 -10.82 16.45 23.57
C ASP A 123 -10.53 14.99 23.99
N ARG A 124 -11.47 14.28 24.55
CA ARG A 124 -11.33 12.86 24.90
C ARG A 124 -12.30 11.95 24.15
N ASP A 125 -13.47 12.46 23.87
CA ASP A 125 -14.49 11.72 23.11
C ASP A 125 -15.29 12.63 22.18
N ILE A 126 -15.88 12.01 21.16
CA ILE A 126 -16.84 12.65 20.25
C ILE A 126 -17.76 11.59 19.68
N THR A 127 -19.01 11.97 19.47
CA THR A 127 -19.98 11.18 18.69
C THR A 127 -20.41 12.00 17.50
N LEU A 128 -20.20 11.47 16.30
CA LEU A 128 -20.66 12.06 15.05
C LEU A 128 -21.96 11.38 14.63
N ASP A 129 -22.98 12.20 14.38
CA ASP A 129 -24.20 11.75 13.74
C ASP A 129 -23.92 11.57 12.23
N LEU A 130 -24.15 10.37 11.72
CA LEU A 130 -23.91 9.98 10.34
C LEU A 130 -25.17 9.40 9.67
N SER A 131 -26.34 9.70 10.22
CA SER A 131 -27.63 9.20 9.72
C SER A 131 -27.97 9.67 8.30
N ASP A 132 -27.41 10.81 7.86
CA ASP A 132 -27.63 11.38 6.54
C ASP A 132 -26.58 10.91 5.49
N VAL A 133 -25.63 10.05 5.87
CA VAL A 133 -24.59 9.55 4.97
C VAL A 133 -25.15 8.55 3.97
N ASP A 134 -24.82 8.71 2.68
CA ASP A 134 -25.16 7.71 1.66
C ASP A 134 -24.38 6.42 1.87
N THR A 135 -25.06 5.36 2.26
CA THR A 135 -24.49 4.04 2.58
C THR A 135 -24.62 3.03 1.43
N LYS A 136 -24.87 3.50 0.21
CA LYS A 136 -24.94 2.61 -0.96
C LYS A 136 -23.60 1.93 -1.22
N LYS A 137 -23.68 0.74 -1.80
CA LYS A 137 -22.48 0.01 -2.25
C LYS A 137 -21.59 0.88 -3.12
N GLY A 138 -20.29 0.95 -2.77
CA GLY A 138 -19.28 1.69 -3.51
C GLY A 138 -19.15 3.16 -3.10
N THR A 139 -20.02 3.67 -2.21
CA THR A 139 -19.88 5.04 -1.70
C THR A 139 -18.84 5.13 -0.58
N SER A 140 -18.31 6.33 -0.39
CA SER A 140 -17.39 6.65 0.71
C SER A 140 -17.81 7.97 1.38
N TYR A 141 -17.50 8.08 2.66
CA TYR A 141 -17.65 9.31 3.42
C TYR A 141 -16.36 9.63 4.16
N SER A 142 -15.85 10.87 4.00
CA SER A 142 -14.59 11.32 4.57
C SER A 142 -14.80 12.45 5.58
N PHE A 143 -14.07 12.41 6.69
CA PHE A 143 -14.05 13.42 7.73
C PHE A 143 -12.68 13.45 8.41
N ALA A 144 -12.43 14.46 9.24
CA ALA A 144 -11.19 14.57 9.99
C ALA A 144 -11.44 14.95 11.45
N LEU A 145 -10.55 14.51 12.33
CA LEU A 145 -10.54 14.87 13.74
C LEU A 145 -9.33 15.77 14.04
N ASP A 146 -9.55 16.84 14.82
CA ASP A 146 -8.50 17.68 15.45
C ASP A 146 -8.44 17.30 16.93
N LEU A 147 -7.45 16.46 17.26
CA LEU A 147 -7.30 15.83 18.56
C LEU A 147 -6.52 16.71 19.52
N SER A 148 -7.05 16.93 20.72
CA SER A 148 -6.34 17.57 21.85
C SER A 148 -5.53 16.55 22.64
N ASN A 149 -5.93 15.28 22.66
CA ASN A 149 -5.27 14.20 23.38
C ASN A 149 -4.98 13.03 22.45
N PHE A 150 -3.83 12.37 22.65
CA PHE A 150 -3.35 11.27 21.82
C PHE A 150 -3.34 9.97 22.61
N GLY A 151 -3.54 8.84 21.94
CA GLY A 151 -3.54 7.52 22.57
C GLY A 151 -4.27 6.48 21.77
N ILE A 152 -4.72 5.44 22.45
CA ILE A 152 -5.58 4.42 21.90
C ILE A 152 -7.03 4.88 22.01
N TYR A 153 -7.70 4.98 20.86
CA TYR A 153 -9.11 5.31 20.81
C TYR A 153 -9.95 4.08 20.55
N ARG A 154 -11.04 3.94 21.28
CA ARG A 154 -12.12 3.02 20.96
C ARG A 154 -13.02 3.68 19.95
N VAL A 155 -13.24 3.03 18.82
CA VAL A 155 -14.15 3.44 17.76
C VAL A 155 -15.38 2.58 17.83
N ILE A 156 -16.53 3.19 18.10
CA ILE A 156 -17.82 2.52 18.23
C ILE A 156 -18.71 2.96 17.07
N VAL A 157 -19.08 2.03 16.22
CA VAL A 157 -19.99 2.26 15.09
C VAL A 157 -21.36 1.72 15.42
N THR A 158 -22.38 2.56 15.33
CA THR A 158 -23.77 2.18 15.54
C THR A 158 -24.53 2.24 14.23
N ALA A 159 -25.15 1.12 13.85
CA ALA A 159 -25.92 0.99 12.62
C ALA A 159 -27.09 0.03 12.79
N SER A 160 -28.01 0.05 11.82
CA SER A 160 -29.11 -0.93 11.74
C SER A 160 -29.23 -1.48 10.31
N SER A 161 -29.97 -2.56 10.16
CA SER A 161 -30.26 -3.14 8.85
C SER A 161 -31.59 -3.90 8.88
N THR A 162 -32.37 -3.75 7.82
CA THR A 162 -33.60 -4.54 7.58
C THR A 162 -33.33 -5.77 6.71
N GLN A 163 -32.10 -6.06 6.37
CA GLN A 163 -31.70 -7.25 5.62
C GLN A 163 -31.93 -8.53 6.45
N SER A 164 -31.76 -9.68 5.80
CA SER A 164 -31.78 -10.99 6.46
C SER A 164 -30.75 -11.09 7.60
N GLU A 165 -31.04 -11.82 8.65
CA GLU A 165 -30.08 -12.11 9.75
C GLU A 165 -28.79 -12.78 9.26
N LEU A 166 -28.83 -13.45 8.11
CA LEU A 166 -27.66 -14.07 7.48
C LEU A 166 -26.90 -13.13 6.53
N ALA A 167 -27.41 -11.92 6.29
CA ALA A 167 -26.70 -10.95 5.47
C ALA A 167 -25.38 -10.55 6.13
N GLN A 168 -24.36 -10.32 5.31
CA GLN A 168 -23.08 -9.77 5.75
C GLN A 168 -22.88 -8.44 5.05
N ILE A 169 -22.93 -7.36 5.81
CA ILE A 169 -22.89 -5.99 5.30
C ILE A 169 -21.63 -5.32 5.85
N PRO A 170 -20.50 -5.45 5.14
CA PRO A 170 -19.24 -4.90 5.59
C PRO A 170 -19.15 -3.40 5.31
N MET A 171 -18.69 -2.67 6.32
CA MET A 171 -18.27 -1.29 6.27
C MET A 171 -16.83 -1.20 6.74
N THR A 172 -15.95 -0.61 5.96
CA THR A 172 -14.54 -0.50 6.32
C THR A 172 -14.20 0.94 6.69
N LEU A 173 -13.58 1.11 7.86
CA LEU A 173 -13.03 2.38 8.32
C LEU A 173 -11.53 2.42 8.01
N PHE A 174 -11.10 3.48 7.35
CA PHE A 174 -9.70 3.81 7.11
C PHE A 174 -9.31 5.02 7.95
N SER A 175 -8.07 5.02 8.44
CA SER A 175 -7.44 6.16 9.09
C SER A 175 -6.12 6.46 8.39
N MET A 176 -5.91 7.69 7.93
CA MET A 176 -4.69 8.09 7.21
C MET A 176 -4.32 7.13 6.06
N GLY A 177 -5.34 6.63 5.35
CA GLY A 177 -5.18 5.66 4.26
C GLY A 177 -4.99 4.20 4.67
N THR A 178 -4.83 3.90 5.96
CA THR A 178 -4.68 2.53 6.49
C THR A 178 -5.99 2.03 7.06
N ALA A 179 -6.36 0.78 6.79
CA ALA A 179 -7.59 0.20 7.34
C ALA A 179 -7.48 0.04 8.87
N VAL A 180 -8.35 0.71 9.60
CA VAL A 180 -8.57 0.48 11.05
C VAL A 180 -9.23 -0.89 11.23
N GLY A 181 -10.20 -1.18 10.37
CA GLY A 181 -10.86 -2.48 10.33
C GLY A 181 -12.20 -2.44 9.62
N THR A 182 -12.71 -3.63 9.36
CA THR A 182 -14.04 -3.83 8.77
C THR A 182 -15.03 -4.19 9.87
N PHE A 183 -16.13 -3.45 9.92
CA PHE A 183 -17.30 -3.73 10.76
C PHE A 183 -18.32 -4.45 9.91
N THR A 184 -18.57 -5.73 10.18
CA THR A 184 -19.50 -6.52 9.39
C THR A 184 -20.80 -6.69 10.18
N PHE A 185 -21.83 -5.96 9.76
CA PHE A 185 -23.16 -6.05 10.35
C PHE A 185 -23.98 -7.17 9.69
N ASN A 186 -24.83 -7.79 10.46
CA ASN A 186 -25.86 -8.68 9.94
C ASN A 186 -27.20 -7.93 9.88
N GLY A 187 -28.25 -8.57 9.40
CA GLY A 187 -29.59 -8.01 9.55
C GLY A 187 -29.96 -7.89 11.03
N THR A 188 -30.41 -6.71 11.44
CA THR A 188 -30.69 -6.38 12.85
C THR A 188 -32.20 -6.28 13.13
N GLY A 189 -33.03 -6.57 12.11
CA GLY A 189 -34.47 -6.34 12.20
C GLY A 189 -34.84 -4.86 12.38
N GLY A 190 -34.00 -3.95 11.87
CA GLY A 190 -34.12 -2.49 11.99
C GLY A 190 -33.75 -1.94 13.37
N LYS A 191 -33.23 -2.74 14.28
CA LYS A 191 -32.73 -2.27 15.59
C LYS A 191 -31.30 -1.79 15.47
N ALA A 192 -30.98 -0.70 16.16
CA ALA A 192 -29.60 -0.20 16.25
C ALA A 192 -28.72 -1.18 17.04
N VAL A 193 -27.57 -1.52 16.45
CA VAL A 193 -26.54 -2.39 17.05
C VAL A 193 -25.20 -1.67 16.94
N SER A 194 -24.37 -1.79 17.96
CA SER A 194 -23.04 -1.19 17.99
C SER A 194 -21.96 -2.25 17.89
N MET A 195 -20.90 -1.94 17.14
CA MET A 195 -19.67 -2.70 17.05
C MET A 195 -18.49 -1.80 17.38
N GLU A 196 -17.43 -2.35 17.98
CA GLU A 196 -16.28 -1.57 18.38
C GLU A 196 -14.95 -2.13 17.90
N LYS A 197 -13.98 -1.26 17.72
CA LYS A 197 -12.57 -1.57 17.45
C LYS A 197 -11.69 -0.52 18.12
N GLU A 198 -10.43 -0.87 18.35
CA GLU A 198 -9.44 0.08 18.86
C GLU A 198 -8.48 0.50 17.75
N THR A 199 -8.06 1.77 17.77
CA THR A 199 -7.06 2.31 16.85
C THR A 199 -6.14 3.31 17.55
N PRO A 200 -4.83 3.27 17.28
CA PRO A 200 -3.92 4.27 17.79
C PRO A 200 -4.08 5.58 17.01
N MET A 201 -4.18 6.70 17.72
CA MET A 201 -4.23 8.05 17.17
C MET A 201 -3.20 8.93 17.85
N PHE A 202 -2.08 9.19 17.16
CA PHE A 202 -0.95 9.97 17.70
C PHE A 202 -0.65 11.22 16.88
N SER A 203 -1.50 11.57 15.92
CA SER A 203 -1.40 12.78 15.13
C SER A 203 -2.55 13.72 15.50
N ARG A 204 -2.24 15.00 15.65
CA ARG A 204 -3.26 16.02 15.95
C ARG A 204 -4.39 16.00 14.91
N PHE A 205 -4.04 15.99 13.63
CA PHE A 205 -5.01 15.90 12.55
C PHE A 205 -5.02 14.48 12.02
N THR A 206 -6.15 13.81 12.18
CA THR A 206 -6.33 12.43 11.73
C THR A 206 -7.53 12.38 10.80
N THR A 207 -7.29 11.98 9.54
CA THR A 207 -8.34 11.81 8.54
C THR A 207 -8.91 10.41 8.59
N PHE A 208 -10.21 10.32 8.36
CA PHE A 208 -10.95 9.07 8.28
C PHE A 208 -11.74 8.99 6.99
N ARG A 209 -11.86 7.78 6.45
CA ARG A 209 -12.74 7.44 5.35
C ARG A 209 -13.52 6.16 5.69
N ILE A 210 -14.82 6.24 5.55
CA ILE A 210 -15.72 5.09 5.64
C ILE A 210 -16.02 4.63 4.22
N TYR A 211 -15.93 3.33 3.95
CA TYR A 211 -16.29 2.72 2.67
C TYR A 211 -17.37 1.66 2.86
N PHE A 212 -18.39 1.69 2.02
CA PHE A 212 -19.52 0.78 2.05
C PHE A 212 -19.42 -0.25 0.91
N ALA A 213 -19.09 -1.49 1.25
CA ALA A 213 -18.89 -2.56 0.26
C ALA A 213 -20.20 -3.22 -0.17
N GLN A 214 -21.29 -3.04 0.56
CA GLN A 214 -22.62 -3.62 0.29
C GLN A 214 -23.72 -2.64 0.65
N ASN A 215 -24.91 -2.80 -0.01
CA ASN A 215 -26.13 -2.09 0.34
C ASN A 215 -26.80 -2.65 1.61
N GLY A 216 -27.65 -1.86 2.22
CA GLY A 216 -28.57 -2.30 3.26
C GLY A 216 -28.10 -2.00 4.68
N LEU A 217 -27.11 -1.15 4.85
CA LEU A 217 -26.71 -0.61 6.15
C LEU A 217 -27.31 0.80 6.32
N ASP A 218 -28.00 1.02 7.42
CA ASP A 218 -28.41 2.34 7.88
C ASP A 218 -27.43 2.76 8.99
N LEU A 219 -26.49 3.63 8.65
CA LEU A 219 -25.48 4.13 9.59
C LEU A 219 -26.13 5.20 10.47
N HIS A 220 -25.96 5.10 11.79
CA HIS A 220 -26.49 6.10 12.73
C HIS A 220 -25.40 7.02 13.24
N SER A 221 -24.32 6.46 13.78
CA SER A 221 -23.25 7.26 14.38
C SER A 221 -21.91 6.52 14.42
N ILE A 222 -20.87 7.30 14.55
CA ILE A 222 -19.54 6.82 14.94
C ILE A 222 -19.06 7.60 16.16
N ARG A 223 -18.61 6.90 17.19
CA ARG A 223 -18.06 7.49 18.42
C ARG A 223 -16.59 7.13 18.54
N PHE A 224 -15.78 8.11 18.88
CA PHE A 224 -14.39 7.95 19.24
C PHE A 224 -14.25 8.27 20.71
N GLU A 225 -13.61 7.41 21.47
CA GLU A 225 -13.43 7.53 22.91
C GLU A 225 -11.99 7.16 23.27
N LEU A 226 -11.24 8.11 23.85
CA LEU A 226 -9.89 7.85 24.32
C LEU A 226 -9.92 6.86 25.48
N THR A 227 -9.19 5.76 25.32
CA THR A 227 -9.04 4.77 26.39
C THR A 227 -7.87 5.16 27.28
N ASP A 228 -7.95 4.84 28.59
CA ASP A 228 -6.84 5.08 29.53
C ASP A 228 -5.80 3.94 29.51
N LYS A 229 -5.77 3.14 28.42
CA LYS A 229 -4.75 2.10 28.22
C LYS A 229 -3.42 2.76 27.88
N GLU A 230 -2.44 2.60 28.75
CA GLU A 230 -1.04 2.84 28.43
C GLU A 230 -0.56 1.80 27.40
N ARG A 231 0.44 2.18 26.64
CA ARG A 231 1.04 1.38 25.56
C ARG A 231 1.82 0.20 26.11
#